data_b5e84054c8c0093b2edee70a377a05b3
#
_entry.id   b5e84054c8c0093b2edee70a377a05b3
#
_cell.length_a   1.000
_cell.length_b   1.000
_cell.length_c   1.000
_cell.angle_alpha   90.00
_cell.angle_beta   90.00
_cell.angle_gamma   90.00
#
_symmetry.space_group_name_H-M   'P 1'
#
loop_
_entity.id
_entity.type
_entity.pdbx_description
1 polymer ?
#
loop_
_entity_poly.entity_id
_entity_poly.type
_entity_poly.pdbx_seq_one_letter_code
_entity_poly.pdbx_strand_id
1 'polypeptide(L)'
;MPALSLRTALWIDAIASGVTGLIGLLLAGPLSDWTDLPVGIFRGAGAALIPFVAYLIVLATRDVIGSAGVKLAIIINIIWATGSVAILFSSRVDPNAFGYAFVIAQAAAVALFAELQATALGRERTRNDALPASA
;
A
#
# COMPACT_ATOMS: atom_id res chain seq x y z
N MET A 1 19.30 -4.88 14.27
CA MET A 1 18.74 -3.80 13.45
C MET A 1 17.72 -3.01 14.26
N PRO A 2 17.76 -1.69 14.23
CA PRO A 2 16.73 -0.91 14.89
C PRO A 2 15.36 -1.23 14.25
N ALA A 3 14.35 -1.41 15.08
CA ALA A 3 13.00 -1.69 14.61
C ALA A 3 12.44 -0.48 13.85
N LEU A 4 11.81 -0.72 12.70
CA LEU A 4 11.19 0.33 11.90
C LEU A 4 10.08 1.02 12.71
N SER A 5 10.10 2.36 12.76
CA SER A 5 9.05 3.11 13.43
C SER A 5 7.76 3.10 12.60
N LEU A 6 6.62 3.24 13.28
CA LEU A 6 5.32 3.31 12.61
C LEU A 6 5.26 4.46 11.60
N ARG A 7 5.80 5.62 11.96
CA ARG A 7 5.88 6.79 11.08
C ARG A 7 6.70 6.50 9.82
N THR A 8 7.84 5.82 9.97
CA THR A 8 8.68 5.44 8.84
C THR A 8 7.97 4.44 7.93
N ALA A 9 7.25 3.46 8.50
CA ALA A 9 6.47 2.50 7.71
C ALA A 9 5.38 3.20 6.87
N LEU A 10 4.68 4.18 7.44
CA LEU A 10 3.68 4.97 6.72
C LEU A 10 4.30 5.83 5.61
N TRP A 11 5.47 6.42 5.84
CA TRP A 11 6.17 7.20 4.82
C TRP A 11 6.70 6.33 3.67
N ILE A 12 7.22 5.15 3.95
CA ILE A 12 7.65 4.20 2.92
C ILE A 12 6.48 3.84 2.02
N ASP A 13 5.33 3.49 2.61
CA ASP A 13 4.11 3.18 1.86
C ASP A 13 3.64 4.40 1.05
N ALA A 14 3.58 5.59 1.64
CA ALA A 14 3.15 6.80 0.95
C ALA A 14 4.03 7.14 -0.26
N ILE A 15 5.35 7.02 -0.12
CA ILE A 15 6.30 7.30 -1.21
C ILE A 15 6.17 6.24 -2.31
N ALA A 16 6.18 4.96 -1.94
CA ALA A 16 6.07 3.86 -2.90
C ALA A 16 4.72 3.89 -3.64
N SER A 17 3.63 4.09 -2.93
CA SER A 17 2.28 4.21 -3.51
C SER A 17 2.15 5.48 -4.37
N GLY A 18 2.76 6.59 -3.96
CA GLY A 18 2.78 7.83 -4.74
C GLY A 18 3.52 7.68 -6.06
N VAL A 19 4.70 7.10 -6.03
CA VAL A 19 5.48 6.80 -7.26
C VAL A 19 4.72 5.84 -8.16
N THR A 20 4.16 4.76 -7.61
CA THR A 20 3.35 3.79 -8.35
C THR A 20 2.13 4.44 -8.98
N GLY A 21 1.44 5.29 -8.24
CA GLY A 21 0.27 6.04 -8.73
C GLY A 21 0.61 6.96 -9.91
N LEU A 22 1.71 7.71 -9.80
CA LEU A 22 2.18 8.58 -10.88
C LEU A 22 2.57 7.77 -12.13
N ILE A 23 3.29 6.66 -11.96
CA ILE A 23 3.66 5.77 -13.05
C ILE A 23 2.38 5.21 -13.71
N GLY A 24 1.40 4.75 -12.92
CA GLY A 24 0.13 4.24 -13.44
C GLY A 24 -0.67 5.28 -14.23
N LEU A 25 -0.63 6.54 -13.83
CA LEU A 25 -1.31 7.63 -14.55
C LEU A 25 -0.56 8.07 -15.82
N LEU A 26 0.75 8.28 -15.72
CA LEU A 26 1.55 8.88 -16.78
C LEU A 26 1.99 7.85 -17.83
N LEU A 27 2.23 6.61 -17.42
CA LEU A 27 2.74 5.53 -18.27
C LEU A 27 1.71 4.40 -18.50
N ALA A 28 0.41 4.68 -18.33
CA ALA A 28 -0.64 3.69 -18.49
C ALA A 28 -0.62 2.99 -19.88
N GLY A 29 -0.35 3.74 -20.94
CA GLY A 29 -0.22 3.17 -22.30
C GLY A 29 0.93 2.17 -22.41
N PRO A 30 2.19 2.58 -22.21
CA PRO A 30 3.33 1.67 -22.20
C PRO A 30 3.18 0.47 -21.26
N LEU A 31 2.64 0.67 -20.06
CA LEU A 31 2.38 -0.43 -19.12
C LEU A 31 1.34 -1.42 -19.68
N SER A 32 0.29 -0.92 -20.32
CA SER A 32 -0.70 -1.77 -21.00
C SER A 32 -0.05 -2.60 -22.10
N ASP A 33 0.79 -1.98 -22.93
CA ASP A 33 1.47 -2.66 -24.04
C ASP A 33 2.43 -3.76 -23.54
N TRP A 34 3.09 -3.55 -22.41
CA TRP A 34 4.03 -4.52 -21.85
C TRP A 34 3.37 -5.68 -21.10
N THR A 35 2.19 -5.46 -20.53
CA THR A 35 1.54 -6.41 -19.63
C THR A 35 0.32 -7.10 -20.22
N ASP A 36 -0.19 -6.63 -21.35
CA ASP A 36 -1.50 -6.99 -21.93
C ASP A 36 -2.68 -6.75 -20.98
N LEU A 37 -2.49 -5.88 -19.98
CA LEU A 37 -3.56 -5.42 -19.11
C LEU A 37 -4.24 -4.17 -19.67
N PRO A 38 -5.57 -4.04 -19.52
CA PRO A 38 -6.28 -2.85 -19.99
C PRO A 38 -5.72 -1.55 -19.41
N VAL A 39 -5.53 -0.54 -20.26
CA VAL A 39 -5.01 0.78 -19.86
C VAL A 39 -5.84 1.43 -18.74
N GLY A 40 -7.14 1.16 -18.71
CA GLY A 40 -8.05 1.63 -17.67
C GLY A 40 -7.71 1.12 -16.27
N ILE A 41 -7.10 -0.06 -16.15
CA ILE A 41 -6.64 -0.60 -14.86
C ILE A 41 -5.53 0.29 -14.29
N PHE A 42 -4.53 0.66 -15.09
CA PHE A 42 -3.44 1.51 -14.65
C PHE A 42 -3.89 2.93 -14.29
N ARG A 43 -4.77 3.52 -15.10
CA ARG A 43 -5.33 4.83 -14.82
C ARG A 43 -6.23 4.83 -13.59
N GLY A 44 -7.10 3.85 -13.46
CA GLY A 44 -8.00 3.70 -12.32
C GLY A 44 -7.22 3.45 -11.02
N ALA A 45 -6.23 2.56 -11.07
CA ALA A 45 -5.34 2.29 -9.94
C ALA A 45 -4.54 3.53 -9.54
N GLY A 46 -3.92 4.21 -10.51
CA GLY A 46 -3.17 5.44 -10.26
C GLY A 46 -4.03 6.53 -9.64
N ALA A 47 -5.25 6.75 -10.15
CA ALA A 47 -6.19 7.71 -9.60
C ALA A 47 -6.64 7.37 -8.17
N ALA A 48 -6.89 6.09 -7.90
CA ALA A 48 -7.28 5.62 -6.56
C ALA A 48 -6.16 5.77 -5.53
N LEU A 49 -4.89 5.69 -5.95
CA LEU A 49 -3.75 5.90 -5.07
C LEU A 49 -3.59 7.35 -4.61
N ILE A 50 -4.06 8.34 -5.35
CA ILE A 50 -3.95 9.76 -4.96
C ILE A 50 -4.57 10.04 -3.58
N PRO A 51 -5.86 9.75 -3.34
CA PRO A 51 -6.47 9.98 -2.03
C PRO A 51 -5.86 9.08 -0.95
N PHE A 52 -5.43 7.87 -1.29
CA PHE A 52 -4.77 6.98 -0.32
C PHE A 52 -3.41 7.54 0.12
N VAL A 53 -2.58 8.01 -0.79
CA VAL A 53 -1.30 8.66 -0.47
C VAL A 53 -1.52 9.92 0.38
N ALA A 54 -2.49 10.77 0.02
CA ALA A 54 -2.85 11.93 0.83
C ALA A 54 -3.25 11.51 2.25
N TYR A 55 -4.03 10.45 2.39
CA TYR A 55 -4.41 9.89 3.69
C TYR A 55 -3.18 9.43 4.50
N LEU A 56 -2.25 8.69 3.89
CA LEU A 56 -1.02 8.23 4.55
C LEU A 56 -0.14 9.40 5.00
N ILE A 57 0.00 10.43 4.18
CA ILE A 57 0.76 11.64 4.51
C ILE A 57 0.14 12.35 5.72
N VAL A 58 -1.17 12.59 5.69
CA VAL A 58 -1.88 13.21 6.82
C VAL A 58 -1.69 12.39 8.09
N LEU A 59 -1.80 11.07 8.01
CA LEU A 59 -1.61 10.18 9.15
C LEU A 59 -0.17 10.23 9.68
N ALA A 60 0.82 10.19 8.79
CA ALA A 60 2.25 10.19 9.14
C ALA A 60 2.74 11.54 9.71
N THR A 61 2.07 12.65 9.38
CA THR A 61 2.43 14.00 9.85
C THR A 61 1.78 14.39 11.17
N ARG A 62 0.85 13.61 11.70
CA ARG A 62 0.24 13.89 13.00
C ARG A 62 1.23 13.72 14.14
N ASP A 63 1.12 14.55 15.18
CA ASP A 63 1.95 14.45 16.39
C ASP A 63 1.76 13.09 17.07
N VAL A 64 0.51 12.65 17.18
CA VAL A 64 0.12 11.33 17.67
C VAL A 64 -0.56 10.56 16.56
N ILE A 65 0.01 9.41 16.19
CA ILE A 65 -0.55 8.54 15.15
C ILE A 65 -1.61 7.65 15.79
N GLY A 66 -2.87 7.89 15.45
CA GLY A 66 -4.00 7.11 15.97
C GLY A 66 -4.02 5.67 15.43
N SER A 67 -4.18 4.70 16.32
CA SER A 67 -4.19 3.28 15.95
C SER A 67 -5.33 2.92 14.99
N ALA A 68 -6.48 3.57 15.09
CA ALA A 68 -7.60 3.36 14.18
C ALA A 68 -7.27 3.75 12.73
N GLY A 69 -6.55 4.88 12.55
CA GLY A 69 -6.09 5.31 11.23
C GLY A 69 -5.10 4.33 10.61
N VAL A 70 -4.16 3.83 11.40
CA VAL A 70 -3.19 2.82 10.91
C VAL A 70 -3.88 1.52 10.52
N LYS A 71 -4.83 1.06 11.32
CA LYS A 71 -5.62 -0.15 10.99
C LYS A 71 -6.39 0.02 9.68
N LEU A 72 -6.93 1.20 9.43
CA LEU A 72 -7.61 1.48 8.16
C LEU A 72 -6.62 1.43 6.99
N ALA A 73 -5.42 1.99 7.12
CA ALA A 73 -4.38 1.89 6.10
C ALA A 73 -4.01 0.42 5.81
N ILE A 74 -3.82 -0.39 6.86
CA ILE A 74 -3.55 -1.83 6.74
C ILE A 74 -4.67 -2.55 5.99
N ILE A 75 -5.92 -2.29 6.35
CA ILE A 75 -7.09 -2.90 5.70
C ILE A 75 -7.15 -2.52 4.22
N ILE A 76 -6.93 -1.25 3.88
CA ILE A 76 -6.90 -0.79 2.49
C ILE A 76 -5.80 -1.51 1.71
N ASN A 77 -4.60 -1.63 2.26
CA ASN A 77 -3.50 -2.36 1.64
C ASN A 77 -3.83 -3.84 1.42
N ILE A 78 -4.45 -4.51 2.39
CA ILE A 78 -4.86 -5.92 2.26
C ILE A 78 -5.93 -6.08 1.17
N ILE A 79 -6.93 -5.22 1.15
CA ILE A 79 -7.97 -5.23 0.11
C ILE A 79 -7.35 -4.99 -1.27
N TRP A 80 -6.41 -4.05 -1.38
CA TRP A 80 -5.70 -3.77 -2.62
C TRP A 80 -4.89 -4.96 -3.11
N ALA A 81 -4.07 -5.56 -2.25
CA ALA A 81 -3.26 -6.73 -2.60
C ALA A 81 -4.13 -7.92 -3.02
N THR A 82 -5.17 -8.22 -2.24
CA THR A 82 -6.11 -9.32 -2.52
C THR A 82 -6.89 -9.07 -3.81
N GLY A 83 -7.41 -7.86 -4.01
CA GLY A 83 -8.14 -7.48 -5.21
C GLY A 83 -7.27 -7.51 -6.46
N SER A 84 -6.00 -7.09 -6.34
CA SER A 84 -5.03 -7.17 -7.44
C SER A 84 -4.75 -8.59 -7.88
N VAL A 85 -4.62 -9.52 -6.96
CA VAL A 85 -4.46 -10.95 -7.30
C VAL A 85 -5.76 -11.53 -7.85
N ALA A 86 -6.90 -11.19 -7.26
CA ALA A 86 -8.20 -11.70 -7.68
C ALA A 86 -8.54 -11.32 -9.13
N ILE A 87 -8.15 -10.13 -9.60
CA ILE A 87 -8.41 -9.70 -10.98
C ILE A 87 -7.73 -10.60 -12.01
N LEU A 88 -6.60 -11.22 -11.67
CA LEU A 88 -5.88 -12.14 -12.55
C LEU A 88 -6.68 -13.41 -12.87
N PHE A 89 -7.62 -13.77 -12.00
CA PHE A 89 -8.51 -14.93 -12.20
C PHE A 89 -9.85 -14.56 -12.87
N SER A 90 -10.04 -13.27 -13.19
CA SER A 90 -11.24 -12.82 -13.85
C SER A 90 -11.12 -13.01 -15.38
N SER A 91 -12.22 -13.36 -16.03
CA SER A 91 -12.29 -13.42 -17.51
C SER A 91 -12.20 -12.05 -18.21
N ARG A 92 -12.06 -10.97 -17.43
CA ARG A 92 -11.98 -9.60 -17.97
C ARG A 92 -10.58 -9.16 -18.36
N VAL A 93 -9.57 -9.91 -17.94
CA VAL A 93 -8.16 -9.64 -18.22
C VAL A 93 -7.47 -10.91 -18.69
N ASP A 94 -6.51 -10.75 -19.59
CA ASP A 94 -5.67 -11.85 -20.09
C ASP A 94 -4.22 -11.35 -20.19
N PRO A 95 -3.57 -11.10 -19.02
CA PRO A 95 -2.23 -10.57 -19.02
C PRO A 95 -1.23 -11.60 -19.53
N ASN A 96 -0.16 -11.12 -20.16
CA ASN A 96 0.98 -11.96 -20.52
C ASN A 96 1.80 -12.33 -19.25
N ALA A 97 2.86 -13.13 -19.41
CA ALA A 97 3.70 -13.57 -18.29
C ALA A 97 4.29 -12.40 -17.48
N PHE A 98 4.67 -11.31 -18.17
CA PHE A 98 5.16 -10.10 -17.51
C PHE A 98 4.05 -9.40 -16.72
N GLY A 99 2.84 -9.35 -17.25
CA GLY A 99 1.67 -8.80 -16.56
C GLY A 99 1.33 -9.57 -15.27
N TYR A 100 1.35 -10.91 -15.33
CA TYR A 100 1.21 -11.74 -14.11
C TYR A 100 2.29 -11.44 -13.09
N ALA A 101 3.56 -11.44 -13.49
CA ALA A 101 4.68 -11.16 -12.61
C ALA A 101 4.59 -9.75 -12.00
N PHE A 102 4.22 -8.75 -12.79
CA PHE A 102 4.04 -7.38 -12.36
C PHE A 102 2.96 -7.25 -11.28
N VAL A 103 1.76 -7.81 -11.51
CA VAL A 103 0.65 -7.74 -10.54
C VAL A 103 0.99 -8.48 -9.25
N ILE A 104 1.59 -9.67 -9.34
CA ILE A 104 1.98 -10.45 -8.15
C ILE A 104 3.06 -9.72 -7.36
N ALA A 105 4.08 -9.17 -8.01
CA ALA A 105 5.16 -8.44 -7.35
C ALA A 105 4.65 -7.20 -6.62
N GLN A 106 3.78 -6.40 -7.26
CA GLN A 106 3.20 -5.22 -6.60
C GLN A 106 2.25 -5.60 -5.46
N ALA A 107 1.45 -6.66 -5.59
CA ALA A 107 0.59 -7.15 -4.52
C ALA A 107 1.41 -7.63 -3.31
N ALA A 108 2.54 -8.32 -3.54
CA ALA A 108 3.46 -8.73 -2.50
C ALA A 108 4.10 -7.52 -1.79
N ALA A 109 4.49 -6.48 -2.53
CA ALA A 109 5.02 -5.25 -1.95
C ALA A 109 3.99 -4.54 -1.06
N VAL A 110 2.74 -4.44 -1.52
CA VAL A 110 1.64 -3.84 -0.74
C VAL A 110 1.32 -4.66 0.52
N ALA A 111 1.31 -5.99 0.41
CA ALA A 111 1.15 -6.88 1.56
C ALA A 111 2.28 -6.68 2.59
N LEU A 112 3.52 -6.50 2.12
CA LEU A 112 4.66 -6.17 2.99
C LEU A 112 4.47 -4.83 3.71
N PHE A 113 3.94 -3.80 3.07
CA PHE A 113 3.62 -2.53 3.74
C PHE A 113 2.59 -2.72 4.84
N ALA A 114 1.54 -3.50 4.59
CA ALA A 114 0.54 -3.84 5.60
C ALA A 114 1.18 -4.56 6.81
N GLU A 115 2.08 -5.50 6.56
CA GLU A 115 2.80 -6.23 7.61
C GLU A 115 3.73 -5.32 8.42
N LEU A 116 4.50 -4.46 7.76
CA LEU A 116 5.38 -3.49 8.42
C LEU A 116 4.59 -2.54 9.33
N GLN A 117 3.46 -2.03 8.86
CA GLN A 117 2.57 -1.16 9.62
C GLN A 117 1.95 -1.90 10.80
N ALA A 118 1.47 -3.13 10.61
CA ALA A 118 0.88 -3.94 11.67
C ALA A 118 1.90 -4.29 12.77
N THR A 119 3.11 -4.67 12.37
CA THR A 119 4.20 -5.01 13.29
C THR A 119 4.65 -3.78 14.09
N ALA A 120 4.81 -2.63 13.42
CA ALA A 120 5.19 -1.38 14.09
C ALA A 120 4.11 -0.91 15.06
N LEU A 121 2.83 -1.00 14.68
CA LEU A 121 1.70 -0.67 15.54
C LEU A 121 1.64 -1.57 16.79
N GLY A 122 1.88 -2.87 16.61
CA GLY A 122 1.93 -3.83 17.73
C GLY A 122 3.01 -3.48 18.74
N ARG A 123 4.21 -3.11 18.27
CA ARG A 123 5.33 -2.71 19.14
C ARG A 123 5.03 -1.41 19.93
N GLU A 124 4.41 -0.43 19.29
CA GLU A 124 4.04 0.82 19.98
C GLU A 124 3.04 0.56 21.09
N ARG A 125 2.06 -0.32 20.88
CA ARG A 125 1.10 -0.71 21.91
C ARG A 125 1.79 -1.37 23.09
N THR A 126 2.60 -2.40 22.84
CA THR A 126 3.34 -3.11 23.91
C THR A 126 4.22 -2.15 24.70
N ARG A 127 4.87 -1.21 24.03
CA ARG A 127 5.70 -0.19 24.71
C ARG A 127 4.86 0.72 25.59
N ASN A 128 3.70 1.18 25.12
CA ASN A 128 2.83 2.06 25.89
C ASN A 128 2.22 1.35 27.11
N ASP A 129 1.87 0.07 26.95
CA ASP A 129 1.33 -0.76 28.03
C ASP A 129 2.39 -1.08 29.10
N ALA A 130 3.67 -1.10 28.75
CA ALA A 130 4.80 -1.34 29.64
C ALA A 130 5.24 -0.08 30.43
N LEU A 131 4.81 1.12 30.01
CA LEU A 131 5.10 2.34 30.76
C LEU A 131 4.19 2.41 31.99
N PRO A 132 4.74 2.58 33.23
CA PRO A 132 3.90 2.76 34.41
C PRO A 132 3.03 4.00 34.20
N ALA A 133 1.74 3.88 34.58
CA ALA A 133 0.89 5.05 34.68
C ALA A 133 1.61 6.04 35.61
N SER A 134 2.13 7.14 35.04
CA SER A 134 2.73 8.19 35.82
C SER A 134 1.68 8.70 36.81
N ALA A 135 1.95 8.45 38.06
CA ALA A 135 1.10 8.91 39.12
C ALA A 135 0.99 10.45 39.09
#